data_ec85c355e0947ab255f941171e43f1a5
#
_entry.id   ec85c355e0947ab255f941171e43f1a5
#
_cell.length_a   1.000
_cell.length_b   1.000
_cell.length_c   1.000
_cell.angle_alpha   90.00
_cell.angle_beta   90.00
_cell.angle_gamma   90.00
#
_symmetry.space_group_name_H-M   'P 1'
#
loop_
_entity.id
_entity.type
_entity.pdbx_description
1 polymer ?
#
loop_
_entity_poly.entity_id
_entity_poly.type
_entity_poly.pdbx_seq_one_letter_code
_entity_poly.pdbx_strand_id
1 'polypeptide(L)'
;MLEILIPVIISVISVLGTLATIKYKHILEKKKKGDDCPINKCVYEDLELLNKLEDILDDIEADRVSIYSFHNGGEFYSGKSMQKMSMSYEVVSNGTSRVQTERQAIPVSACISTLKPLMDSKSAFYPTLDKYPESLCKVYLVDDGVESTYQWSIIDLNGRAVGILRIDFVKKQKKLSNKILDKLTLDVIKMPGYLESWR
;
A
#
# COMPACT_ATOMS: atom_id res chain seq x y z
N MET A 1 13.50 35.61 -51.73
CA MET A 1 14.00 34.56 -50.82
C MET A 1 13.92 34.99 -49.34
N LEU A 2 14.34 36.23 -49.02
CA LEU A 2 14.31 36.72 -47.61
C LEU A 2 12.90 36.84 -47.04
N GLU A 3 11.89 37.23 -47.84
CA GLU A 3 10.49 37.42 -47.41
C GLU A 3 9.79 36.11 -47.00
N ILE A 4 10.24 34.96 -47.47
CA ILE A 4 9.70 33.67 -47.09
C ILE A 4 10.46 33.10 -45.88
N LEU A 5 11.74 33.47 -45.71
CA LEU A 5 12.59 32.94 -44.64
C LEU A 5 12.20 33.49 -43.25
N ILE A 6 11.83 34.78 -43.19
CA ILE A 6 11.48 35.48 -41.94
C ILE A 6 10.25 34.85 -41.25
N PRO A 7 9.09 34.59 -41.92
CA PRO A 7 7.95 33.99 -41.27
C PRO A 7 8.23 32.57 -40.77
N VAL A 8 9.05 31.79 -41.47
CA VAL A 8 9.45 30.43 -41.07
C VAL A 8 10.30 30.48 -39.79
N ILE A 9 11.26 31.38 -39.70
CA ILE A 9 12.08 31.55 -38.51
C ILE A 9 11.23 31.96 -37.30
N ILE A 10 10.29 32.91 -37.48
CA ILE A 10 9.39 33.35 -36.41
C ILE A 10 8.52 32.18 -35.92
N SER A 11 8.00 31.39 -36.85
CA SER A 11 7.19 30.21 -36.52
C SER A 11 7.99 29.19 -35.69
N VAL A 12 9.21 28.87 -36.08
CA VAL A 12 10.10 27.93 -35.36
C VAL A 12 10.44 28.46 -33.96
N ILE A 13 10.76 29.76 -33.82
CA ILE A 13 11.03 30.36 -32.50
C ILE A 13 9.79 30.30 -31.60
N SER A 14 8.60 30.55 -32.14
CA SER A 14 7.34 30.48 -31.40
C SER A 14 7.07 29.05 -30.88
N VAL A 15 7.26 28.04 -31.74
CA VAL A 15 7.09 26.62 -31.33
C VAL A 15 8.10 26.22 -30.25
N LEU A 16 9.37 26.59 -30.41
CA LEU A 16 10.39 26.28 -29.40
C LEU A 16 10.12 26.98 -28.06
N GLY A 17 9.65 28.24 -28.10
CA GLY A 17 9.23 28.98 -26.91
C GLY A 17 8.07 28.31 -26.19
N THR A 18 7.07 27.80 -26.93
CA THR A 18 5.91 27.09 -26.36
C THR A 18 6.35 25.78 -25.73
N LEU A 19 7.19 24.99 -26.38
CA LEU A 19 7.74 23.75 -25.85
C LEU A 19 8.57 23.96 -24.58
N ALA A 20 9.40 25.01 -24.56
CA ALA A 20 10.19 25.39 -23.39
C ALA A 20 9.29 25.78 -22.20
N THR A 21 8.23 26.53 -22.47
CA THR A 21 7.26 26.94 -21.44
C THR A 21 6.50 25.74 -20.86
N ILE A 22 6.07 24.79 -21.70
CA ILE A 22 5.40 23.54 -21.25
C ILE A 22 6.37 22.70 -20.39
N LYS A 23 7.62 22.54 -20.85
CA LYS A 23 8.64 21.79 -20.10
C LYS A 23 8.96 22.45 -18.76
N TYR A 24 9.05 23.77 -18.73
CA TYR A 24 9.29 24.55 -17.51
C TYR A 24 8.12 24.44 -16.52
N LYS A 25 6.87 24.57 -17.01
CA LYS A 25 5.67 24.30 -16.19
C LYS A 25 5.69 22.90 -15.60
N HIS A 26 6.00 21.90 -16.39
CA HIS A 26 6.04 20.50 -15.91
C HIS A 26 7.15 20.28 -14.85
N ILE A 27 8.30 20.96 -14.99
CA ILE A 27 9.37 20.92 -13.97
C ILE A 27 8.93 21.64 -12.69
N LEU A 28 8.26 22.80 -12.81
CA LEU A 28 7.73 23.53 -11.66
C LEU A 28 6.62 22.74 -10.94
N GLU A 29 5.73 22.08 -11.67
CA GLU A 29 4.68 21.23 -11.10
C GLU A 29 5.28 19.98 -10.41
N LYS A 30 6.34 19.38 -10.97
CA LYS A 30 7.11 18.33 -10.29
C LYS A 30 7.79 18.82 -9.02
N LYS A 31 8.39 20.01 -9.02
CA LYS A 31 9.00 20.62 -7.82
C LYS A 31 7.92 20.91 -6.76
N LYS A 32 6.80 21.51 -7.14
CA LYS A 32 5.68 21.76 -6.20
C LYS A 32 5.14 20.48 -5.57
N LYS A 33 5.02 19.39 -6.33
CA LYS A 33 4.60 18.09 -5.77
C LYS A 33 5.62 17.45 -4.83
N GLY A 34 6.90 17.83 -4.90
CA GLY A 34 7.94 17.34 -3.99
C GLY A 34 8.06 18.13 -2.68
N ASP A 35 7.61 19.40 -2.69
CA ASP A 35 7.78 20.31 -1.54
C ASP A 35 6.50 20.48 -0.67
N ASP A 36 5.37 19.91 -1.07
CA ASP A 36 4.06 20.17 -0.49
C ASP A 36 3.43 18.92 0.19
N CYS A 37 4.19 18.19 0.98
CA CYS A 37 3.58 17.42 2.05
C CYS A 37 3.91 18.13 3.38
N PRO A 38 3.08 19.08 3.85
CA PRO A 38 3.27 19.62 5.19
C PRO A 38 3.17 18.43 6.13
N ILE A 39 4.23 18.16 6.87
CA ILE A 39 4.32 17.02 7.81
C ILE A 39 3.07 16.95 8.71
N ASN A 40 2.48 18.12 8.99
CA ASN A 40 1.22 18.23 9.73
C ASN A 40 0.06 17.50 9.04
N LYS A 41 -0.12 17.67 7.72
CA LYS A 41 -1.20 16.99 6.99
C LYS A 41 -1.03 15.46 7.04
N CYS A 42 0.18 15.00 6.80
CA CYS A 42 0.52 13.59 6.88
C CYS A 42 0.23 13.00 8.26
N VAL A 43 0.65 13.70 9.33
CA VAL A 43 0.42 13.26 10.71
C VAL A 43 -1.07 13.13 11.03
N TYR A 44 -1.92 14.06 10.56
CA TYR A 44 -3.37 13.97 10.79
C TYR A 44 -4.03 12.83 9.99
N GLU A 45 -3.63 12.62 8.74
CA GLU A 45 -4.15 11.53 7.91
C GLU A 45 -3.71 10.16 8.46
N ASP A 46 -2.46 10.04 8.90
CA ASP A 46 -1.95 8.84 9.56
C ASP A 46 -2.67 8.57 10.88
N LEU A 47 -2.95 9.61 11.66
CA LEU A 47 -3.70 9.48 12.91
C LEU A 47 -5.13 8.98 12.65
N GLU A 48 -5.81 9.50 11.63
CA GLU A 48 -7.14 9.04 11.27
C GLU A 48 -7.14 7.57 10.83
N LEU A 49 -6.14 7.15 10.06
CA LEU A 49 -5.97 5.76 9.68
C LEU A 49 -5.68 4.87 10.88
N LEU A 50 -4.78 5.28 11.78
CA LEU A 50 -4.47 4.53 13.00
C LEU A 50 -5.72 4.35 13.88
N ASN A 51 -6.51 5.41 14.09
CA ASN A 51 -7.78 5.32 14.82
C ASN A 51 -8.74 4.30 14.18
N LYS A 52 -8.80 4.24 12.84
CA LYS A 52 -9.59 3.24 12.12
C LYS A 52 -9.09 1.82 12.36
N LEU A 53 -7.77 1.61 12.41
CA LEU A 53 -7.21 0.30 12.71
C LEU A 53 -7.47 -0.11 14.18
N GLU A 54 -7.43 0.84 15.11
CA GLU A 54 -7.79 0.64 16.52
C GLU A 54 -9.27 0.26 16.67
N ASP A 55 -10.19 0.98 15.99
CA ASP A 55 -11.61 0.62 15.95
C ASP A 55 -11.83 -0.83 15.47
N ILE A 56 -11.10 -1.25 14.40
CA ILE A 56 -11.17 -2.62 13.91
C ILE A 56 -10.63 -3.61 14.95
N LEU A 57 -9.48 -3.29 15.56
CA LEU A 57 -8.86 -4.13 16.59
C LEU A 57 -9.84 -4.43 17.72
N ASP A 58 -10.49 -3.38 18.25
CA ASP A 58 -11.40 -3.47 19.39
C ASP A 58 -12.71 -4.15 19.02
N ASP A 59 -13.33 -3.79 17.89
CA ASP A 59 -14.61 -4.34 17.43
C ASP A 59 -14.62 -5.87 17.30
N ILE A 60 -13.48 -6.43 16.90
CA ILE A 60 -13.37 -7.89 16.68
C ILE A 60 -12.43 -8.57 17.67
N GLU A 61 -11.94 -7.84 18.68
CA GLU A 61 -10.98 -8.34 19.66
C GLU A 61 -9.76 -9.03 19.00
N ALA A 62 -9.21 -8.37 17.95
CA ALA A 62 -8.02 -8.86 17.30
C ALA A 62 -6.77 -8.61 18.17
N ASP A 63 -5.71 -9.35 17.92
CA ASP A 63 -4.45 -9.11 18.62
C ASP A 63 -3.54 -8.15 17.85
N ARG A 64 -3.64 -8.13 16.51
CA ARG A 64 -2.93 -7.19 15.65
C ARG A 64 -3.76 -6.84 14.43
N VAL A 65 -3.77 -5.55 14.07
CA VAL A 65 -4.25 -5.06 12.78
C VAL A 65 -3.15 -4.27 12.12
N SER A 66 -2.82 -4.59 10.88
CA SER A 66 -1.69 -4.01 10.18
C SER A 66 -1.98 -3.72 8.72
N ILE A 67 -1.31 -2.70 8.17
CA ILE A 67 -1.30 -2.42 6.73
C ILE A 67 0.12 -2.63 6.21
N TYR A 68 0.22 -3.41 5.13
CA TYR A 68 1.41 -3.53 4.32
C TYR A 68 1.24 -2.69 3.06
N SER A 69 2.15 -1.77 2.79
CA SER A 69 2.16 -0.98 1.55
C SER A 69 3.14 -1.55 0.55
N PHE A 70 2.74 -1.60 -0.73
CA PHE A 70 3.62 -2.01 -1.81
C PHE A 70 4.50 -0.84 -2.26
N HIS A 71 5.78 -1.11 -2.49
CA HIS A 71 6.73 -0.11 -2.98
C HIS A 71 7.84 -0.74 -3.82
N ASN A 72 8.54 0.10 -4.60
CA ASN A 72 9.70 -0.33 -5.37
C ASN A 72 10.91 -0.48 -4.46
N GLY A 73 11.63 -1.58 -4.63
CA GLY A 73 12.87 -1.88 -3.89
C GLY A 73 14.14 -1.72 -4.72
N GLY A 74 14.05 -1.11 -5.91
CA GLY A 74 15.11 -1.05 -6.89
C GLY A 74 14.83 -1.92 -8.12
N GLU A 75 15.87 -2.23 -8.90
CA GLU A 75 15.76 -3.02 -10.13
C GLU A 75 16.68 -4.23 -10.08
N PHE A 76 16.23 -5.33 -10.70
CA PHE A 76 17.08 -6.47 -11.01
C PHE A 76 18.01 -6.13 -12.18
N TYR A 77 19.09 -6.88 -12.36
CA TYR A 77 20.01 -6.73 -13.50
C TYR A 77 19.30 -6.76 -14.86
N SER A 78 18.17 -7.44 -14.96
CA SER A 78 17.30 -7.48 -16.15
C SER A 78 16.50 -6.20 -16.41
N GLY A 79 16.62 -5.17 -15.57
CA GLY A 79 15.80 -3.95 -15.62
C GLY A 79 14.39 -4.11 -15.06
N LYS A 80 14.00 -5.32 -14.60
CA LYS A 80 12.71 -5.55 -13.95
C LYS A 80 12.70 -4.92 -12.57
N SER A 81 11.65 -4.17 -12.25
CA SER A 81 11.46 -3.59 -10.91
C SER A 81 11.33 -4.68 -9.85
N MET A 82 12.08 -4.52 -8.76
CA MET A 82 12.00 -5.37 -7.57
C MET A 82 10.87 -4.85 -6.68
N GLN A 83 9.72 -5.53 -6.73
CA GLN A 83 8.59 -5.18 -5.89
C GLN A 83 8.80 -5.66 -4.45
N LYS A 84 8.55 -4.79 -3.49
CA LYS A 84 8.61 -5.07 -2.05
C LYS A 84 7.32 -4.63 -1.37
N MET A 85 7.11 -5.12 -0.16
CA MET A 85 6.10 -4.63 0.75
C MET A 85 6.72 -4.38 2.11
N SER A 86 6.23 -3.36 2.82
CA SER A 86 6.61 -3.03 4.19
C SER A 86 5.37 -2.82 5.03
N MET A 87 5.40 -3.28 6.28
CA MET A 87 4.36 -2.95 7.25
C MET A 87 4.45 -1.45 7.56
N SER A 88 3.55 -0.68 7.00
CA SER A 88 3.51 0.79 7.15
C SER A 88 2.77 1.21 8.42
N TYR A 89 1.73 0.46 8.82
CA TYR A 89 0.94 0.73 10.02
C TYR A 89 0.69 -0.54 10.80
N GLU A 90 0.71 -0.43 12.12
CA GLU A 90 0.44 -1.52 13.05
C GLU A 90 -0.22 -0.99 14.31
N VAL A 91 -1.34 -1.60 14.69
CA VAL A 91 -1.95 -1.48 16.02
C VAL A 91 -2.03 -2.87 16.66
N VAL A 92 -1.80 -2.94 17.96
CA VAL A 92 -1.77 -4.21 18.72
C VAL A 92 -2.53 -4.10 20.02
N SER A 93 -3.17 -5.20 20.41
CA SER A 93 -3.81 -5.33 21.73
C SER A 93 -2.77 -5.42 22.84
N ASN A 94 -3.19 -5.15 24.06
CA ASN A 94 -2.33 -5.29 25.23
C ASN A 94 -1.77 -6.71 25.35
N GLY A 95 -0.46 -6.83 25.52
CA GLY A 95 0.25 -8.10 25.62
C GLY A 95 0.71 -8.70 24.28
N THR A 96 0.39 -8.05 23.15
CA THR A 96 0.89 -8.44 21.83
C THR A 96 2.11 -7.59 21.45
N SER A 97 3.20 -8.23 21.03
CA SER A 97 4.42 -7.55 20.61
C SER A 97 4.23 -6.86 19.26
N ARG A 98 4.78 -5.66 19.10
CA ARG A 98 4.89 -4.97 17.82
C ARG A 98 6.00 -5.60 16.98
N VAL A 99 5.74 -5.76 15.67
CA VAL A 99 6.70 -6.34 14.72
C VAL A 99 6.91 -5.44 13.48
N GLN A 100 6.34 -4.25 13.47
CA GLN A 100 6.40 -3.33 12.32
C GLN A 100 7.85 -3.07 11.86
N THR A 101 8.78 -2.85 12.79
CA THR A 101 10.20 -2.56 12.47
C THR A 101 10.92 -3.74 11.83
N GLU A 102 10.47 -4.95 12.08
CA GLU A 102 11.05 -6.20 11.56
C GLU A 102 10.45 -6.63 10.23
N ARG A 103 9.27 -6.10 9.90
CA ARG A 103 8.50 -6.48 8.70
C ARG A 103 8.63 -5.43 7.59
N GLN A 104 9.87 -5.04 7.28
CA GLN A 104 10.21 -4.03 6.29
C GLN A 104 10.86 -4.63 5.05
N ALA A 105 10.63 -4.03 3.89
CA ALA A 105 11.27 -4.35 2.61
C ALA A 105 11.18 -5.84 2.18
N ILE A 106 10.07 -6.51 2.53
CA ILE A 106 9.83 -7.93 2.22
C ILE A 106 9.67 -8.09 0.70
N PRO A 107 10.47 -8.92 0.02
CA PRO A 107 10.32 -9.15 -1.40
C PRO A 107 8.97 -9.80 -1.73
N VAL A 108 8.19 -9.21 -2.63
CA VAL A 108 6.91 -9.77 -3.12
C VAL A 108 7.11 -11.18 -3.67
N SER A 109 8.26 -11.44 -4.33
CA SER A 109 8.60 -12.76 -4.88
C SER A 109 8.69 -13.87 -3.82
N ALA A 110 9.03 -13.54 -2.58
CA ALA A 110 9.11 -14.50 -1.48
C ALA A 110 7.73 -14.86 -0.88
N CYS A 111 6.69 -14.11 -1.24
CA CYS A 111 5.32 -14.26 -0.74
C CYS A 111 4.29 -14.54 -1.87
N ILE A 112 4.74 -14.94 -3.06
CA ILE A 112 3.89 -15.04 -4.27
C ILE A 112 2.74 -16.03 -4.09
N SER A 113 2.99 -17.17 -3.44
CA SER A 113 1.97 -18.20 -3.19
C SER A 113 0.83 -17.71 -2.30
N THR A 114 1.11 -16.75 -1.42
CA THR A 114 0.11 -16.10 -0.57
C THR A 114 -0.57 -14.93 -1.29
N LEU A 115 0.22 -14.13 -2.00
CA LEU A 115 -0.27 -12.90 -2.64
C LEU A 115 -1.14 -13.19 -3.85
N LYS A 116 -0.84 -14.22 -4.65
CA LYS A 116 -1.63 -14.53 -5.85
C LYS A 116 -3.11 -14.79 -5.52
N PRO A 117 -3.48 -15.72 -4.61
CA PRO A 117 -4.89 -15.92 -4.23
C PRO A 117 -5.55 -14.66 -3.68
N LEU A 118 -4.81 -13.88 -2.90
CA LEU A 118 -5.30 -12.63 -2.34
C LEU A 118 -5.59 -11.57 -3.43
N MET A 119 -4.74 -11.46 -4.46
CA MET A 119 -4.97 -10.53 -5.58
C MET A 119 -6.16 -10.98 -6.44
N ASP A 120 -6.29 -12.28 -6.69
CA ASP A 120 -7.36 -12.84 -7.50
C ASP A 120 -8.75 -12.66 -6.82
N SER A 121 -8.85 -12.96 -5.50
CA SER A 121 -10.11 -12.97 -4.74
C SER A 121 -10.38 -11.67 -3.97
N LYS A 122 -9.43 -10.74 -3.91
CA LYS A 122 -9.43 -9.51 -3.13
C LYS A 122 -9.40 -9.71 -1.61
N SER A 123 -9.69 -10.92 -1.13
CA SER A 123 -9.61 -11.29 0.28
C SER A 123 -9.19 -12.76 0.42
N ALA A 124 -8.54 -13.08 1.56
CA ALA A 124 -8.14 -14.44 1.90
C ALA A 124 -8.26 -14.63 3.42
N PHE A 125 -8.93 -15.69 3.83
CA PHE A 125 -9.28 -15.94 5.22
C PHE A 125 -8.74 -17.29 5.67
N TYR A 126 -7.92 -17.26 6.69
CA TYR A 126 -7.26 -18.43 7.26
C TYR A 126 -7.58 -18.53 8.76
N PRO A 127 -8.73 -19.12 9.13
CA PRO A 127 -9.10 -19.36 10.55
C PRO A 127 -8.10 -20.25 11.27
N THR A 128 -7.30 -21.03 10.52
CA THR A 128 -6.13 -21.78 10.99
C THR A 128 -5.01 -21.65 9.95
N LEU A 129 -3.75 -21.69 10.37
CA LEU A 129 -2.59 -21.59 9.46
C LEU A 129 -2.30 -22.87 8.68
N ASP A 130 -3.00 -23.98 8.93
CA ASP A 130 -2.78 -25.24 8.21
C ASP A 130 -2.99 -25.12 6.70
N LYS A 131 -3.94 -24.26 6.31
CA LYS A 131 -4.26 -23.99 4.89
C LYS A 131 -3.56 -22.75 4.33
N TYR A 132 -2.75 -22.07 5.14
CA TYR A 132 -2.00 -20.93 4.68
C TYR A 132 -0.88 -21.37 3.72
N PRO A 133 -0.72 -20.74 2.54
CA PRO A 133 0.28 -21.16 1.56
C PRO A 133 1.71 -21.05 2.11
N GLU A 134 2.53 -22.04 1.79
CA GLU A 134 3.94 -22.04 2.16
C GLU A 134 4.67 -20.86 1.48
N SER A 135 5.27 -20.01 2.29
CA SER A 135 5.91 -18.76 1.86
C SER A 135 6.70 -18.14 3.00
N LEU A 136 7.52 -17.15 2.72
CA LEU A 136 8.17 -16.33 3.76
C LEU A 136 7.11 -15.66 4.66
N CYS A 137 5.96 -15.29 4.09
CA CYS A 137 4.85 -14.72 4.86
C CYS A 137 4.31 -15.69 5.92
N LYS A 138 4.28 -17.01 5.63
CA LYS A 138 3.87 -18.03 6.62
C LYS A 138 4.88 -18.15 7.75
N VAL A 139 6.16 -18.13 7.42
CA VAL A 139 7.25 -18.19 8.43
C VAL A 139 7.08 -17.05 9.42
N TYR A 140 6.86 -15.83 8.92
CA TYR A 140 6.64 -14.68 9.79
C TYR A 140 5.39 -14.80 10.68
N LEU A 141 4.29 -15.36 10.16
CA LEU A 141 3.09 -15.58 10.97
C LEU A 141 3.34 -16.59 12.10
N VAL A 142 4.06 -17.65 11.79
CA VAL A 142 4.41 -18.70 12.80
C VAL A 142 5.35 -18.12 13.85
N ASP A 143 6.38 -17.38 13.44
CA ASP A 143 7.35 -16.73 14.36
C ASP A 143 6.66 -15.72 15.28
N ASP A 144 5.64 -15.00 14.76
CA ASP A 144 4.84 -14.03 15.53
C ASP A 144 3.77 -14.73 16.42
N GLY A 145 3.68 -16.05 16.40
CA GLY A 145 2.70 -16.83 17.17
C GLY A 145 1.25 -16.66 16.71
N VAL A 146 1.05 -16.28 15.46
CA VAL A 146 -0.27 -16.12 14.86
C VAL A 146 -0.89 -17.49 14.60
N GLU A 147 -2.15 -17.68 14.97
CA GLU A 147 -2.91 -18.91 14.69
C GLU A 147 -4.03 -18.70 13.68
N SER A 148 -4.57 -17.48 13.59
CA SER A 148 -5.57 -17.12 12.58
C SER A 148 -5.18 -15.79 11.93
N THR A 149 -5.37 -15.68 10.60
CA THR A 149 -5.14 -14.43 9.87
C THR A 149 -6.20 -14.20 8.80
N TYR A 150 -6.57 -12.93 8.62
CA TYR A 150 -7.56 -12.47 7.66
C TYR A 150 -6.95 -11.33 6.86
N GLN A 151 -7.05 -11.37 5.55
CA GLN A 151 -6.33 -10.47 4.66
C GLN A 151 -7.25 -9.90 3.58
N TRP A 152 -7.09 -8.63 3.25
CA TRP A 152 -7.75 -7.94 2.14
C TRP A 152 -6.74 -7.15 1.33
N SER A 153 -6.88 -7.20 -0.01
CA SER A 153 -6.14 -6.29 -0.89
C SER A 153 -6.75 -4.89 -0.80
N ILE A 154 -5.92 -3.89 -0.60
CA ILE A 154 -6.31 -2.47 -0.70
C ILE A 154 -6.10 -2.05 -2.15
N ILE A 155 -7.20 -1.70 -2.84
CA ILE A 155 -7.21 -1.42 -4.28
C ILE A 155 -7.51 0.06 -4.50
N ASP A 156 -6.66 0.77 -5.25
CA ASP A 156 -6.86 2.18 -5.59
C ASP A 156 -7.99 2.38 -6.61
N LEU A 157 -8.36 3.64 -6.85
CA LEU A 157 -9.41 4.00 -7.81
C LEU A 157 -9.07 3.60 -9.26
N ASN A 158 -7.81 3.31 -9.56
CA ASN A 158 -7.34 2.82 -10.86
C ASN A 158 -7.32 1.28 -10.94
N GLY A 159 -7.81 0.59 -9.93
CA GLY A 159 -7.83 -0.87 -9.86
C GLY A 159 -6.48 -1.51 -9.51
N ARG A 160 -5.49 -0.75 -9.03
CA ARG A 160 -4.16 -1.25 -8.65
C ARG A 160 -4.14 -1.62 -7.17
N ALA A 161 -3.51 -2.75 -6.85
CA ALA A 161 -3.24 -3.11 -5.47
C ALA A 161 -2.13 -2.18 -4.91
N VAL A 162 -2.45 -1.41 -3.89
CA VAL A 162 -1.54 -0.46 -3.22
C VAL A 162 -1.05 -0.98 -1.88
N GLY A 163 -1.75 -1.95 -1.30
CA GLY A 163 -1.41 -2.54 -0.01
C GLY A 163 -2.27 -3.73 0.37
N ILE A 164 -2.10 -4.18 1.59
CA ILE A 164 -2.84 -5.28 2.21
C ILE A 164 -3.22 -4.85 3.62
N LEU A 165 -4.50 -4.95 3.98
CA LEU A 165 -4.93 -5.00 5.37
C LEU A 165 -4.78 -6.43 5.86
N ARG A 166 -4.15 -6.63 7.02
CA ARG A 166 -4.02 -7.92 7.70
C ARG A 166 -4.48 -7.82 9.14
N ILE A 167 -5.27 -8.80 9.56
CA ILE A 167 -5.81 -8.94 10.92
C ILE A 167 -5.35 -10.28 11.44
N ASP A 168 -4.63 -10.29 12.57
CA ASP A 168 -4.03 -11.47 13.16
C ASP A 168 -4.60 -11.74 14.57
N PHE A 169 -4.78 -13.01 14.88
CA PHE A 169 -5.09 -13.52 16.20
C PHE A 169 -3.91 -14.37 16.68
N VAL A 170 -3.27 -13.92 17.77
CA VAL A 170 -2.06 -14.52 18.34
C VAL A 170 -2.46 -15.49 19.44
N LYS A 171 -1.89 -16.70 19.42
CA LYS A 171 -2.15 -17.77 20.43
C LYS A 171 -3.64 -18.16 20.57
N LYS A 172 -4.45 -17.83 19.58
CA LYS A 172 -5.86 -18.24 19.53
C LYS A 172 -6.35 -18.39 18.10
N GLN A 173 -7.17 -19.40 17.88
CA GLN A 173 -7.89 -19.54 16.61
C GLN A 173 -9.22 -18.79 16.74
N LYS A 174 -9.54 -17.94 15.78
CA LYS A 174 -10.80 -17.20 15.75
C LYS A 174 -11.43 -17.28 14.36
N LYS A 175 -12.70 -17.71 14.33
CA LYS A 175 -13.52 -17.71 13.12
C LYS A 175 -14.46 -16.51 13.16
N LEU A 176 -14.26 -15.57 12.24
CA LEU A 176 -15.15 -14.41 12.09
C LEU A 176 -16.45 -14.80 11.38
N SER A 177 -17.56 -14.16 11.76
CA SER A 177 -18.84 -14.34 11.08
C SER A 177 -18.85 -13.61 9.74
N ASN A 178 -19.68 -14.09 8.80
CA ASN A 178 -19.83 -13.43 7.49
C ASN A 178 -20.22 -11.96 7.63
N LYS A 179 -21.09 -11.62 8.60
CA LYS A 179 -21.48 -10.23 8.88
C LYS A 179 -20.28 -9.32 9.20
N ILE A 180 -19.33 -9.85 9.99
CA ILE A 180 -18.09 -9.13 10.33
C ILE A 180 -17.18 -9.02 9.08
N LEU A 181 -17.03 -10.10 8.31
CA LEU A 181 -16.22 -10.11 7.08
C LEU A 181 -16.74 -9.11 6.05
N ASP A 182 -18.08 -9.02 5.88
CA ASP A 182 -18.72 -8.05 4.99
C ASP A 182 -18.47 -6.62 5.46
N LYS A 183 -18.59 -6.33 6.78
CA LYS A 183 -18.28 -5.01 7.36
C LYS A 183 -16.82 -4.63 7.08
N LEU A 184 -15.87 -5.52 7.38
CA LEU A 184 -14.45 -5.29 7.14
C LEU A 184 -14.14 -5.04 5.66
N THR A 185 -14.79 -5.77 4.77
CA THR A 185 -14.65 -5.56 3.31
C THR A 185 -15.08 -4.14 2.90
N LEU A 186 -16.18 -3.63 3.47
CA LEU A 186 -16.63 -2.25 3.21
C LEU A 186 -15.65 -1.20 3.80
N ASP A 187 -15.06 -1.48 4.94
CA ASP A 187 -14.07 -0.59 5.54
C ASP A 187 -12.78 -0.53 4.71
N VAL A 188 -12.32 -1.69 4.18
CA VAL A 188 -11.14 -1.75 3.31
C VAL A 188 -11.31 -0.95 2.02
N ILE A 189 -12.52 -0.91 1.44
CA ILE A 189 -12.81 -0.12 0.22
C ILE A 189 -12.54 1.38 0.42
N LYS A 190 -12.61 1.87 1.64
CA LYS A 190 -12.36 3.29 1.98
C LYS A 190 -10.88 3.60 2.25
N MET A 191 -10.06 2.58 2.54
CA MET A 191 -8.65 2.76 2.95
C MET A 191 -7.74 3.38 1.88
N PRO A 192 -7.94 3.17 0.56
CA PRO A 192 -7.08 3.81 -0.44
C PRO A 192 -7.00 5.33 -0.31
N GLY A 193 -8.09 5.99 0.13
CA GLY A 193 -8.11 7.44 0.34
C GLY A 193 -7.06 7.92 1.34
N TYR A 194 -6.73 7.12 2.35
CA TYR A 194 -5.69 7.43 3.34
C TYR A 194 -4.28 7.12 2.84
N LEU A 195 -4.13 6.14 1.93
CA LEU A 195 -2.82 5.70 1.43
C LEU A 195 -2.36 6.45 0.18
N GLU A 196 -3.28 7.10 -0.55
CA GLU A 196 -2.99 7.80 -1.82
C GLU A 196 -2.68 9.28 -1.64
N SER A 197 -2.96 9.85 -0.51
CA SER A 197 -2.69 11.28 -0.23
C SER A 197 -1.20 11.68 -0.35
N TRP A 198 -0.32 10.69 -0.53
CA TRP A 198 1.15 10.80 -0.66
C TRP A 198 1.66 10.82 -2.11
N ARG A 199 0.78 10.82 -3.13
CA ARG A 199 1.19 10.72 -4.54
C ARG A 199 1.01 12.01 -5.33
#